data_fc3d5b55f5208ab2225b899d2b4eab6e
#
_entry.id   fc3d5b55f5208ab2225b899d2b4eab6e
#
_cell.length_a   1.000
_cell.length_b   1.000
_cell.length_c   1.000
_cell.angle_alpha   90.00
_cell.angle_beta   90.00
_cell.angle_gamma   90.00
#
_symmetry.space_group_name_H-M   'P 1'
#
loop_
_entity.id
_entity.type
_entity.pdbx_description
1 polymer ?
#
loop_
_entity_poly.entity_id
_entity_poly.type
_entity_poly.pdbx_seq_one_letter_code
_entity_poly.pdbx_strand_id
1 'polypeptide(L)'
;MNNSKQTTNKNNCIIFGNSDIGNFIIESLLNSNTNYNITFLSEEQINTKFNNDINILFGNIYDPKIIKNLDFTNTKLTICCSENTNLNILTAFYMKSLKAENIFCCSYDTQYNNLLNSKNIITFNPWNIPSKLNSFWRN
;
A
#
# COMPACT_ATOMS: atom_id res chain seq x y z
N MET A 1 -1.79 13.94 29.69
CA MET A 1 -1.53 13.72 28.99
C MET A 1 -1.04 13.56 28.12
N ASN A 2 -0.75 13.74 27.63
CA ASN A 2 -0.30 13.73 26.75
C ASN A 2 0.10 12.91 26.15
N ASN A 3 0.04 12.58 25.97
CA ASN A 3 0.23 11.49 25.49
C ASN A 3 0.01 11.20 24.15
N SER A 4 -0.60 11.72 23.54
CA SER A 4 -0.84 11.53 22.16
C SER A 4 0.35 11.57 21.30
N LYS A 5 1.39 12.13 21.75
CA LYS A 5 2.49 12.28 20.90
C LYS A 5 3.15 11.06 20.55
N GLN A 6 2.98 10.05 21.29
CA GLN A 6 3.63 8.84 20.99
C GLN A 6 3.21 8.25 19.72
N THR A 7 2.05 8.53 19.23
CA THR A 7 1.59 7.92 18.01
C THR A 7 2.30 8.44 16.81
N THR A 8 3.03 9.52 16.93
CA THR A 8 3.70 10.09 15.79
C THR A 8 4.84 9.27 15.27
N ASN A 9 5.28 8.25 16.00
CA ASN A 9 6.38 7.41 15.56
C ASN A 9 5.94 6.26 14.66
N LYS A 10 4.66 6.13 14.38
CA LYS A 10 4.21 5.09 13.46
C LYS A 10 4.61 5.43 12.04
N ASN A 11 5.02 4.42 11.32
CA ASN A 11 5.29 4.55 9.89
C ASN A 11 3.98 4.52 9.13
N ASN A 12 3.85 5.36 8.12
CA ASN A 12 2.67 5.36 7.28
C ASN A 12 2.78 4.34 6.16
N CYS A 13 1.70 3.65 5.90
CA CYS A 13 1.56 2.72 4.81
C CYS A 13 0.32 3.06 4.01
N ILE A 14 0.44 3.15 2.70
CA ILE A 14 -0.70 3.42 1.82
C ILE A 14 -0.92 2.22 0.93
N ILE A 15 -2.15 1.72 0.91
CA ILE A 15 -2.52 0.57 0.10
C ILE A 15 -3.58 1.00 -0.89
N PHE A 16 -3.34 0.71 -2.16
CA PHE A 16 -4.26 1.02 -3.24
C PHE A 16 -4.88 -0.25 -3.79
N GLY A 17 -6.20 -0.28 -3.85
CA GLY A 17 -6.89 -1.36 -4.52
C GLY A 17 -7.78 -2.17 -3.59
N ASN A 18 -8.97 -2.47 -4.07
CA ASN A 18 -9.96 -3.24 -3.33
C ASN A 18 -9.91 -4.69 -3.82
N SER A 19 -9.27 -5.54 -3.05
CA SER A 19 -9.13 -6.95 -3.42
C SER A 19 -8.95 -7.79 -2.17
N ASP A 20 -9.12 -9.09 -2.32
CA ASP A 20 -8.87 -10.03 -1.23
C ASP A 20 -7.41 -9.97 -0.81
N ILE A 21 -6.52 -9.69 -1.75
CA ILE A 21 -5.11 -9.54 -1.49
C ILE A 21 -4.87 -8.34 -0.59
N GLY A 22 -5.55 -7.23 -0.84
CA GLY A 22 -5.47 -6.06 0.01
C GLY A 22 -5.85 -6.37 1.44
N ASN A 23 -6.94 -7.11 1.63
CA ASN A 23 -7.36 -7.51 2.97
C ASN A 23 -6.33 -8.42 3.65
N PHE A 24 -5.76 -9.34 2.90
CA PHE A 24 -4.72 -10.22 3.44
C PHE A 24 -3.49 -9.40 3.88
N ILE A 25 -3.10 -8.43 3.08
CA ILE A 25 -1.96 -7.57 3.39
C ILE A 25 -2.25 -6.73 4.63
N ILE A 26 -3.43 -6.16 4.76
CA ILE A 26 -3.81 -5.39 5.93
C ILE A 26 -3.69 -6.25 7.18
N GLU A 27 -4.23 -7.44 7.13
CA GLU A 27 -4.18 -8.35 8.27
C GLU A 27 -2.73 -8.68 8.64
N SER A 28 -1.91 -8.94 7.65
CA SER A 28 -0.50 -9.24 7.86
C SER A 28 0.24 -8.07 8.50
N LEU A 29 -0.05 -6.85 8.04
CA LEU A 29 0.59 -5.66 8.60
C LEU A 29 0.14 -5.38 10.02
N LEU A 30 -1.14 -5.56 10.30
CA LEU A 30 -1.66 -5.33 11.65
C LEU A 30 -1.10 -6.33 12.65
N ASN A 31 -0.77 -7.52 12.18
CA ASN A 31 -0.21 -8.57 13.03
C ASN A 31 1.32 -8.56 13.07
N SER A 32 1.95 -7.64 12.34
CA SER A 32 3.41 -7.59 12.32
C SER A 32 3.93 -6.86 13.55
N ASN A 33 5.22 -6.99 13.77
CA ASN A 33 5.87 -6.26 14.85
C ASN A 33 6.04 -4.79 14.54
N THR A 34 5.93 -4.40 13.29
CA THR A 34 6.04 -3.01 12.89
C THR A 34 4.70 -2.32 13.06
N ASN A 35 4.71 -1.18 13.69
CA ASN A 35 3.48 -0.45 13.95
C ASN A 35 3.22 0.52 12.80
N TYR A 36 2.40 0.12 11.85
CA TYR A 36 2.06 0.94 10.70
C TYR A 36 0.75 1.69 10.91
N ASN A 37 0.72 2.92 10.41
CA ASN A 37 -0.50 3.70 10.28
C ASN A 37 -0.98 3.49 8.85
N ILE A 38 -2.02 2.69 8.67
CA ILE A 38 -2.44 2.21 7.35
C ILE A 38 -3.56 3.06 6.80
N THR A 39 -3.40 3.52 5.55
CA THR A 39 -4.47 4.16 4.79
C THR A 39 -4.78 3.29 3.58
N PHE A 40 -6.03 2.92 3.42
CA PHE A 40 -6.49 2.09 2.32
C PHE A 40 -7.32 2.95 1.38
N LEU A 41 -6.86 3.12 0.16
CA LEU A 41 -7.58 3.91 -0.85
C LEU A 41 -8.23 2.99 -1.88
N SER A 42 -9.53 3.12 -2.05
CA SER A 42 -10.30 2.34 -3.00
C SER A 42 -11.22 3.23 -3.79
N GLU A 43 -11.42 2.91 -5.07
CA GLU A 43 -12.40 3.61 -5.90
C GLU A 43 -13.80 3.10 -5.66
N GLU A 44 -13.95 1.99 -4.98
CA GLU A 44 -15.24 1.40 -4.66
C GLU A 44 -15.43 1.36 -3.18
N GLN A 45 -16.66 1.47 -2.75
CA GLN A 45 -16.96 1.35 -1.34
C GLN A 45 -16.63 -0.07 -0.89
N ILE A 46 -15.92 -0.17 0.22
CA ILE A 46 -15.52 -1.46 0.74
C ILE A 46 -15.98 -1.62 2.17
N ASN A 47 -16.25 -2.86 2.52
CA ASN A 47 -16.50 -3.26 3.89
C ASN A 47 -15.38 -4.21 4.28
N THR A 48 -14.58 -3.82 5.23
CA THR A 48 -13.54 -4.68 5.74
C THR A 48 -13.70 -4.80 7.24
N LYS A 49 -13.33 -5.94 7.78
CA LYS A 49 -13.38 -6.16 9.22
C LYS A 49 -12.37 -5.29 9.96
N PHE A 50 -11.51 -4.59 9.23
CA PHE A 50 -10.48 -3.76 9.84
C PHE A 50 -10.82 -2.27 9.85
N ASN A 51 -12.08 -1.90 9.62
CA ASN A 51 -12.49 -0.50 9.51
C ASN A 51 -12.07 0.37 10.69
N ASN A 52 -12.02 -0.21 11.87
CA ASN A 52 -11.65 0.55 13.08
C ASN A 52 -10.16 0.67 13.29
N ASP A 53 -9.38 -0.07 12.53
CA ASP A 53 -7.92 -0.15 12.72
C ASP A 53 -7.13 0.58 11.64
N ILE A 54 -7.80 1.03 10.59
CA ILE A 54 -7.15 1.67 9.45
C ILE A 54 -7.95 2.87 9.00
N ASN A 55 -7.32 3.73 8.22
CA ASN A 55 -8.00 4.85 7.57
C ASN A 55 -8.45 4.41 6.20
N ILE A 56 -9.72 4.64 5.87
CA ILE A 56 -10.24 4.29 4.56
C ILE A 56 -10.57 5.56 3.81
N LEU A 57 -9.97 5.72 2.63
CA LEU A 57 -10.29 6.80 1.73
C LEU A 57 -10.99 6.22 0.50
N PHE A 58 -12.01 6.91 0.07
CA PHE A 58 -12.84 6.46 -1.04
C PHE A 58 -12.75 7.48 -2.14
N GLY A 59 -12.26 7.09 -3.30
CA GLY A 59 -12.12 8.00 -4.41
C GLY A 59 -11.05 7.58 -5.40
N ASN A 60 -10.84 8.45 -6.38
CA ASN A 60 -9.87 8.20 -7.45
C ASN A 60 -8.51 8.76 -7.05
N ILE A 61 -7.50 7.93 -7.10
CA ILE A 61 -6.14 8.29 -6.73
C ILE A 61 -5.57 9.44 -7.56
N TYR A 62 -6.08 9.64 -8.77
CA TYR A 62 -5.61 10.73 -9.62
C TYR A 62 -6.35 12.04 -9.37
N ASP A 63 -7.32 12.05 -8.46
CA ASP A 63 -8.03 13.26 -8.07
C ASP A 63 -7.13 14.08 -7.14
N PRO A 64 -6.80 15.33 -7.50
CA PRO A 64 -5.94 16.15 -6.64
C PRO A 64 -6.46 16.31 -5.22
N LYS A 65 -7.77 16.27 -5.03
CA LYS A 65 -8.33 16.38 -3.68
C LYS A 65 -7.98 15.18 -2.82
N ILE A 66 -7.92 14.01 -3.42
CA ILE A 66 -7.54 12.80 -2.72
C ILE A 66 -6.05 12.82 -2.41
N ILE A 67 -5.24 13.21 -3.39
CA ILE A 67 -3.78 13.24 -3.23
C ILE A 67 -3.36 14.19 -2.12
N LYS A 68 -4.05 15.31 -1.99
CA LYS A 68 -3.72 16.27 -0.93
C LYS A 68 -3.88 15.69 0.47
N ASN A 69 -4.72 14.69 0.63
CA ASN A 69 -4.97 14.08 1.93
C ASN A 69 -4.00 12.94 2.25
N LEU A 70 -3.10 12.62 1.32
CA LEU A 70 -2.12 11.58 1.54
C LEU A 70 -0.78 12.22 1.92
N ASP A 71 -0.15 11.69 2.93
CA ASP A 71 1.13 12.21 3.40
C ASP A 71 2.25 11.31 2.90
N PHE A 72 2.82 11.64 1.74
CA PHE A 72 3.90 10.86 1.17
C PHE A 72 5.24 11.12 1.85
N THR A 73 5.36 12.23 2.56
CA THR A 73 6.61 12.57 3.23
C THR A 73 6.97 11.54 4.30
N ASN A 74 5.97 11.05 5.00
CA ASN A 74 6.17 10.07 6.07
C ASN A 74 5.72 8.68 5.68
N THR A 75 5.43 8.45 4.40
CA THR A 75 4.99 7.14 3.94
C THR A 75 6.21 6.27 3.69
N LYS A 76 6.26 5.15 4.37
CA LYS A 76 7.39 4.23 4.26
C LYS A 76 7.07 3.00 3.43
N LEU A 77 5.82 2.77 3.12
CA LEU A 77 5.40 1.58 2.39
C LEU A 77 4.20 1.93 1.54
N THR A 78 4.25 1.62 0.26
CA THR A 78 3.16 1.85 -0.68
C THR A 78 2.90 0.54 -1.42
N ILE A 79 1.68 0.08 -1.40
CA ILE A 79 1.33 -1.22 -1.99
C ILE A 79 0.18 -1.03 -2.97
N CYS A 80 0.41 -1.44 -4.23
CA CYS A 80 -0.59 -1.38 -5.28
C CYS A 80 -1.08 -2.79 -5.55
N CYS A 81 -2.30 -3.10 -5.15
CA CYS A 81 -2.78 -4.48 -5.14
C CYS A 81 -4.24 -4.65 -5.56
N SER A 82 -4.67 -3.90 -6.57
CA SER A 82 -5.98 -4.18 -7.17
C SER A 82 -5.91 -5.47 -7.98
N GLU A 83 -7.04 -5.93 -8.45
CA GLU A 83 -7.10 -7.13 -9.30
C GLU A 83 -6.65 -6.86 -10.73
N ASN A 84 -6.40 -5.63 -11.07
CA ASN A 84 -6.00 -5.21 -12.41
C ASN A 84 -4.52 -4.87 -12.44
N THR A 85 -3.73 -5.72 -13.09
CA THR A 85 -2.27 -5.54 -13.15
C THR A 85 -1.89 -4.21 -13.79
N ASN A 86 -2.56 -3.82 -14.87
CA ASN A 86 -2.23 -2.56 -15.54
C ASN A 86 -2.48 -1.37 -14.64
N LEU A 87 -3.56 -1.40 -13.89
CA LEU A 87 -3.86 -0.33 -12.94
C LEU A 87 -2.81 -0.29 -11.82
N ASN A 88 -2.39 -1.44 -11.34
CA ASN A 88 -1.34 -1.52 -10.31
C ASN A 88 -0.04 -0.90 -10.83
N ILE A 89 0.33 -1.20 -12.07
CA ILE A 89 1.54 -0.68 -12.68
C ILE A 89 1.46 0.84 -12.84
N LEU A 90 0.36 1.34 -13.36
CA LEU A 90 0.19 2.78 -13.53
C LEU A 90 0.23 3.50 -12.18
N THR A 91 -0.42 2.93 -11.18
CA THR A 91 -0.42 3.49 -9.84
C THR A 91 0.97 3.50 -9.25
N ALA A 92 1.72 2.42 -9.43
CA ALA A 92 3.08 2.33 -8.90
C ALA A 92 3.99 3.38 -9.54
N PHE A 93 3.89 3.59 -10.84
CA PHE A 93 4.68 4.63 -11.50
C PHE A 93 4.27 6.02 -11.04
N TYR A 94 2.98 6.25 -10.84
CA TYR A 94 2.50 7.52 -10.34
C TYR A 94 3.05 7.80 -8.94
N MET A 95 3.00 6.80 -8.08
CA MET A 95 3.54 6.93 -6.73
C MET A 95 5.04 7.17 -6.76
N LYS A 96 5.74 6.52 -7.69
CA LYS A 96 7.17 6.74 -7.87
C LYS A 96 7.44 8.20 -8.23
N SER A 97 6.62 8.77 -9.10
CA SER A 97 6.77 10.17 -9.48
C SER A 97 6.54 11.13 -8.33
N LEU A 98 5.76 10.71 -7.34
CA LEU A 98 5.52 11.49 -6.13
C LEU A 98 6.53 11.19 -5.03
N LYS A 99 7.56 10.43 -5.36
CA LYS A 99 8.69 10.10 -4.48
C LYS A 99 8.31 9.23 -3.29
N ALA A 100 7.27 8.42 -3.43
CA ALA A 100 6.93 7.44 -2.42
C ALA A 100 8.07 6.43 -2.27
N GLU A 101 8.25 5.91 -1.06
CA GLU A 101 9.31 4.96 -0.76
C GLU A 101 8.76 3.53 -0.75
N ASN A 102 9.60 2.59 -1.06
CA ASN A 102 9.30 1.15 -0.93
C ASN A 102 7.97 0.77 -1.58
N ILE A 103 7.89 0.95 -2.88
CA ILE A 103 6.68 0.68 -3.64
C ILE A 103 6.62 -0.79 -4.03
N PHE A 104 5.54 -1.46 -3.64
CA PHE A 104 5.26 -2.84 -4.02
C PHE A 104 4.11 -2.85 -5.01
N CYS A 105 4.26 -3.59 -6.08
CA CYS A 105 3.26 -3.67 -7.14
C CYS A 105 2.85 -5.12 -7.36
N CYS A 106 1.59 -5.41 -7.15
CA CYS A 106 1.05 -6.74 -7.42
C CYS A 106 0.94 -6.92 -8.92
N SER A 107 1.58 -7.94 -9.44
CA SER A 107 1.56 -8.24 -10.87
C SER A 107 1.22 -9.70 -11.08
N TYR A 108 0.11 -9.92 -11.79
CA TYR A 108 -0.31 -11.27 -12.16
C TYR A 108 0.44 -11.73 -13.43
N ASP A 109 1.12 -10.80 -14.08
CA ASP A 109 1.81 -11.04 -15.33
C ASP A 109 3.27 -10.64 -15.17
N THR A 110 4.20 -11.54 -15.42
CA THR A 110 5.63 -11.28 -15.25
C THR A 110 6.23 -10.44 -16.36
N GLN A 111 5.46 -10.11 -17.38
CA GLN A 111 5.92 -9.40 -18.57
C GLN A 111 6.61 -8.08 -18.23
N TYR A 112 6.15 -7.37 -17.21
CA TYR A 112 6.67 -6.06 -16.86
C TYR A 112 7.60 -6.05 -15.65
N ASN A 113 7.92 -7.22 -15.12
CA ASN A 113 8.67 -7.29 -13.86
C ASN A 113 10.06 -6.66 -13.97
N ASN A 114 10.76 -6.91 -15.08
CA ASN A 114 12.08 -6.33 -15.27
C ASN A 114 12.03 -4.81 -15.33
N LEU A 115 11.04 -4.26 -16.02
CA LEU A 115 10.88 -2.83 -16.11
C LEU A 115 10.60 -2.23 -14.74
N LEU A 116 9.68 -2.81 -13.99
CA LEU A 116 9.32 -2.32 -12.67
C LEU A 116 10.51 -2.40 -11.73
N ASN A 117 11.21 -3.52 -11.73
CA ASN A 117 12.37 -3.69 -10.87
C ASN A 117 13.49 -2.72 -11.22
N SER A 118 13.64 -2.38 -12.50
CA SER A 118 14.66 -1.40 -12.92
C SER A 118 14.36 0.00 -12.38
N LYS A 119 13.12 0.26 -11.99
CA LYS A 119 12.72 1.53 -11.39
C LYS A 119 12.59 1.43 -9.87
N ASN A 120 13.14 0.39 -9.29
CA ASN A 120 13.10 0.15 -7.85
C ASN A 120 11.68 -0.03 -7.31
N ILE A 121 10.80 -0.56 -8.14
CA ILE A 121 9.47 -0.97 -7.73
C ILE A 121 9.52 -2.48 -7.53
N ILE A 122 9.15 -2.95 -6.36
CA ILE A 122 9.21 -4.37 -6.02
C ILE A 122 7.94 -5.03 -6.49
N THR A 123 8.07 -6.03 -7.36
CA THR A 123 6.91 -6.75 -7.85
C THR A 123 6.64 -7.97 -6.99
N PHE A 124 5.39 -8.32 -6.85
CA PHE A 124 5.03 -9.57 -6.20
C PHE A 124 3.83 -10.18 -6.90
N ASN A 125 3.80 -11.50 -6.87
CA ASN A 125 2.69 -12.27 -7.38
C ASN A 125 1.79 -12.60 -6.19
N PRO A 126 0.47 -12.55 -6.34
CA PRO A 126 -0.43 -12.85 -5.22
C PRO A 126 -0.17 -14.20 -4.55
N TRP A 127 0.34 -15.15 -5.30
CA TRP A 127 0.61 -16.49 -4.77
C TRP A 127 1.90 -16.53 -3.94
N ASN A 128 2.73 -15.51 -4.03
CA ASN A 128 4.02 -15.44 -3.35
C ASN A 128 4.09 -14.38 -2.26
N ILE A 129 2.95 -13.80 -1.92
CA ILE A 129 2.89 -12.72 -0.93
C ILE A 129 3.63 -13.05 0.37
N PRO A 130 3.36 -14.20 0.99
CA PRO A 130 3.95 -14.45 2.31
C PRO A 130 5.46 -14.40 2.33
N SER A 131 6.12 -14.90 1.29
CA SER A 131 7.57 -14.95 1.30
C SER A 131 8.18 -13.58 1.05
N LYS A 132 7.64 -12.78 0.15
CA LYS A 132 8.23 -11.50 -0.19
C LYS A 132 7.87 -10.39 0.78
N LEU A 133 6.62 -10.25 1.09
CA LEU A 133 6.18 -9.13 1.91
C LEU A 133 6.48 -9.34 3.38
N ASN A 134 6.31 -10.56 3.86
CA ASN A 134 6.65 -10.86 5.25
C ASN A 134 8.11 -10.61 5.56
N SER A 135 8.99 -10.93 4.62
CA SER A 135 10.41 -10.67 4.79
C SER A 135 10.67 -9.17 4.91
N PHE A 136 9.93 -8.37 4.19
CA PHE A 136 10.12 -6.93 4.19
C PHE A 136 9.69 -6.29 5.51
N TRP A 137 8.50 -6.54 5.96
CA TRP A 137 8.00 -5.82 7.13
C TRP A 137 8.23 -6.53 8.46
N ARG A 138 8.80 -7.68 8.45
CA ARG A 138 9.21 -8.33 9.68
C ARG A 138 10.56 -7.83 10.17
N ASN A 139 11.28 -7.20 9.32
CA ASN A 139 12.53 -6.62 9.71
C ASN A 139 12.29 -5.22 10.26
#